data_e12976357ae6c62b74c439f3db1a80bb
#
_entry.id   e12976357ae6c62b74c439f3db1a80bb
#
_cell.length_a   1.000
_cell.length_b   1.000
_cell.length_c   1.000
_cell.angle_alpha   90.00
_cell.angle_beta   90.00
_cell.angle_gamma   90.00
#
_symmetry.space_group_name_H-M   'P 1'
#
loop_
_entity.id
_entity.type
_entity.pdbx_description
1 polymer ?
#
loop_
_entity_poly.entity_id
_entity_poly.type
_entity_poly.pdbx_seq_one_letter_code
_entity_poly.pdbx_strand_id
1 'polypeptide(L)'
;IRRNKVALKGPITTPIGTGIRSVNVALRKELDLYACLRPCKTYPGVRSHYQKVDIVVVRENTEDLYAGVEFERGTPQAANLIQFVAQSGAGKIRQDSGISIKAISETGTRRIVRFAFDYARANGRKKVTGITKANIMKFSDGLFLSTAREVAKEYPDIQFEDYLVDA
;
A
#
# COMPACT_ATOMS: atom_id res chain seq x y z
N ILE A 1 6.29 -21.21 -9.89
CA ILE A 1 5.95 -19.81 -10.25
C ILE A 1 7.11 -19.19 -11.01
N ARG A 2 8.33 -19.17 -10.48
CA ARG A 2 9.49 -18.51 -11.10
C ARG A 2 9.77 -18.97 -12.54
N ARG A 3 9.60 -20.27 -12.84
CA ARG A 3 9.77 -20.83 -14.19
C ARG A 3 8.72 -20.31 -15.17
N ASN A 4 7.44 -20.37 -14.77
CA ASN A 4 6.32 -20.06 -15.68
C ASN A 4 5.88 -18.60 -15.62
N LYS A 5 6.39 -17.82 -14.66
CA LYS A 5 6.04 -16.42 -14.38
C LYS A 5 4.54 -16.14 -14.20
N VAL A 6 3.77 -17.21 -13.98
CA VAL A 6 2.33 -17.18 -13.72
C VAL A 6 1.96 -18.27 -12.73
N ALA A 7 0.97 -17.98 -11.88
CA ALA A 7 0.36 -18.97 -10.98
C ALA A 7 -1.09 -18.58 -10.68
N LEU A 8 -1.93 -19.58 -10.52
CA LEU A 8 -3.27 -19.44 -9.98
C LEU A 8 -3.27 -19.93 -8.53
N LYS A 9 -3.83 -19.13 -7.63
CA LYS A 9 -3.91 -19.41 -6.19
C LYS A 9 -5.34 -19.21 -5.70
N GLY A 10 -5.85 -20.18 -4.95
CA GLY A 10 -7.10 -20.04 -4.21
C GLY A 10 -6.97 -19.16 -2.96
N PRO A 11 -8.07 -18.87 -2.26
CA PRO A 11 -8.06 -18.16 -1.00
C PRO A 11 -7.30 -18.96 0.07
N ILE A 12 -6.54 -18.26 0.91
CA ILE A 12 -5.86 -18.83 2.07
C ILE A 12 -6.17 -17.93 3.25
N THR A 13 -6.76 -18.52 4.29
CA THR A 13 -7.02 -17.83 5.55
C THR A 13 -5.72 -17.75 6.37
N THR A 14 -5.41 -16.58 6.88
CA THR A 14 -4.35 -16.41 7.87
C THR A 14 -4.98 -16.44 9.25
N PRO A 15 -4.65 -17.40 10.12
CA PRO A 15 -5.17 -17.45 11.49
C PRO A 15 -4.82 -16.16 12.25
N ILE A 16 -5.73 -15.74 13.13
CA ILE A 16 -5.45 -14.69 14.10
C ILE A 16 -4.68 -15.34 15.25
N GLY A 17 -3.54 -14.76 15.64
CA GLY A 17 -2.71 -15.24 16.74
C GLY A 17 -1.25 -15.46 16.37
N THR A 18 -0.48 -16.04 17.30
CA THR A 18 0.96 -16.23 17.20
C THR A 18 1.32 -17.41 16.28
N GLY A 19 2.38 -17.28 15.51
CA GLY A 19 3.16 -18.39 14.92
C GLY A 19 3.17 -18.52 13.42
N ILE A 20 2.11 -18.23 12.68
CA ILE A 20 2.09 -18.40 11.22
C ILE A 20 1.97 -17.05 10.51
N ARG A 21 3.05 -16.61 9.88
CA ARG A 21 3.00 -15.47 8.96
C ARG A 21 2.16 -15.84 7.74
N SER A 22 1.41 -14.87 7.23
CA SER A 22 0.58 -15.07 6.04
C SER A 22 1.37 -15.59 4.86
N VAL A 23 1.01 -16.75 4.34
CA VAL A 23 1.58 -17.33 3.12
C VAL A 23 1.46 -16.36 1.93
N ASN A 24 0.38 -15.58 1.89
CA ASN A 24 0.18 -14.56 0.87
C ASN A 24 1.25 -13.47 0.94
N VAL A 25 1.59 -13.02 2.14
CA VAL A 25 2.66 -12.00 2.35
C VAL A 25 4.02 -12.59 1.99
N ALA A 26 4.29 -13.84 2.38
CA ALA A 26 5.54 -14.53 2.03
C ALA A 26 5.71 -14.63 0.50
N LEU A 27 4.68 -15.08 -0.22
CA LEU A 27 4.73 -15.15 -1.69
C LEU A 27 4.98 -13.80 -2.35
N ARG A 28 4.36 -12.73 -1.84
CA ARG A 28 4.56 -11.38 -2.37
C ARG A 28 5.99 -10.89 -2.20
N LYS A 29 6.57 -11.13 -1.04
CA LYS A 29 7.97 -10.76 -0.73
C LYS A 29 8.97 -11.58 -1.55
N GLU A 30 8.83 -12.91 -1.55
CA GLU A 30 9.74 -13.82 -2.24
C GLU A 30 9.77 -13.65 -3.77
N LEU A 31 8.67 -13.19 -4.35
CA LEU A 31 8.52 -13.01 -5.78
C LEU A 31 8.52 -11.53 -6.19
N ASP A 32 8.74 -10.61 -5.26
CA ASP A 32 8.65 -9.15 -5.45
C ASP A 32 7.36 -8.73 -6.18
N LEU A 33 6.22 -9.24 -5.73
CA LEU A 33 4.91 -8.89 -6.30
C LEU A 33 4.45 -7.55 -5.72
N TYR A 34 5.11 -6.48 -6.09
CA TYR A 34 4.95 -5.15 -5.53
C TYR A 34 3.62 -4.50 -5.89
N ALA A 35 3.01 -4.83 -7.02
CA ALA A 35 1.76 -4.24 -7.48
C ALA A 35 0.59 -5.20 -7.29
N CYS A 36 -0.39 -4.79 -6.48
CA CYS A 36 -1.68 -5.47 -6.39
C CYS A 36 -2.68 -4.76 -7.30
N LEU A 37 -3.03 -5.39 -8.41
CA LEU A 37 -3.96 -4.87 -9.40
C LEU A 37 -5.36 -5.44 -9.15
N ARG A 38 -6.36 -4.56 -8.97
CA ARG A 38 -7.75 -4.91 -8.67
C ARG A 38 -8.73 -4.19 -9.60
N PRO A 39 -9.06 -4.78 -10.76
CA PRO A 39 -10.15 -4.27 -11.58
C PRO A 39 -11.49 -4.46 -10.87
N CYS A 40 -12.24 -3.37 -10.71
CA CYS A 40 -13.56 -3.36 -10.09
C CYS A 40 -14.57 -2.86 -11.14
N LYS A 41 -15.45 -3.75 -11.58
CA LYS A 41 -16.42 -3.46 -12.64
C LYS A 41 -17.81 -3.98 -12.27
N THR A 42 -18.84 -3.20 -12.61
CA THR A 42 -20.23 -3.65 -12.50
C THR A 42 -20.55 -4.58 -13.68
N TYR A 43 -21.04 -5.79 -13.39
CA TYR A 43 -21.45 -6.76 -14.40
C TYR A 43 -22.98 -6.80 -14.52
N PRO A 44 -23.53 -6.93 -15.75
CA PRO A 44 -24.96 -7.12 -15.96
C PRO A 44 -25.48 -8.35 -15.19
N GLY A 45 -26.64 -8.22 -14.57
CA GLY A 45 -27.27 -9.31 -13.81
C GLY A 45 -26.70 -9.54 -12.40
N VAL A 46 -25.62 -8.87 -12.02
CA VAL A 46 -25.06 -8.93 -10.66
C VAL A 46 -25.60 -7.78 -9.84
N ARG A 47 -26.19 -8.09 -8.67
CA ARG A 47 -26.67 -7.05 -7.75
C ARG A 47 -25.48 -6.27 -7.20
N SER A 48 -25.49 -4.95 -7.41
CA SER A 48 -24.48 -4.02 -6.92
C SER A 48 -25.13 -2.79 -6.31
N HIS A 49 -24.52 -2.24 -5.27
CA HIS A 49 -24.96 -0.98 -4.66
C HIS A 49 -24.74 0.20 -5.62
N TYR A 50 -23.66 0.16 -6.38
CA TYR A 50 -23.30 1.19 -7.36
C TYR A 50 -23.50 0.69 -8.78
N GLN A 51 -23.92 1.59 -9.67
CA GLN A 51 -24.10 1.34 -11.09
C GLN A 51 -22.94 1.89 -11.92
N LYS A 52 -22.63 1.25 -13.03
CA LYS A 52 -21.61 1.72 -14.00
C LYS A 52 -20.22 1.93 -13.41
N VAL A 53 -19.85 1.12 -12.42
CA VAL A 53 -18.49 1.13 -11.88
C VAL A 53 -17.53 0.53 -12.92
N ASP A 54 -16.44 1.23 -13.19
CA ASP A 54 -15.30 0.72 -13.96
C ASP A 54 -14.03 1.44 -13.48
N ILE A 55 -13.50 0.98 -12.38
CA ILE A 55 -12.27 1.50 -11.77
C ILE A 55 -11.26 0.39 -11.57
N VAL A 56 -9.99 0.75 -11.56
CA VAL A 56 -8.90 -0.17 -11.26
C VAL A 56 -8.13 0.36 -10.06
N VAL A 57 -8.07 -0.42 -9.00
CA VAL A 57 -7.27 -0.09 -7.81
C VAL A 57 -5.89 -0.69 -7.98
N VAL A 58 -4.87 0.15 -7.95
CA VAL A 58 -3.45 -0.24 -7.94
C VAL A 58 -2.92 0.05 -6.55
N ARG A 59 -2.41 -0.99 -5.85
CA ARG A 59 -1.91 -0.86 -4.49
C ARG A 59 -0.49 -1.39 -4.38
N GLU A 60 0.38 -0.64 -3.72
CA GLU A 60 1.69 -1.12 -3.28
C GLU A 60 1.52 -2.28 -2.29
N ASN A 61 2.40 -3.25 -2.32
CA ASN A 61 2.21 -4.53 -1.66
C ASN A 61 3.39 -4.98 -0.78
N THR A 62 4.48 -4.24 -0.76
CA THR A 62 5.74 -4.64 -0.11
C THR A 62 6.16 -3.73 1.04
N GLU A 63 5.61 -2.55 1.11
CA GLU A 63 5.85 -1.53 2.16
C GLU A 63 4.61 -1.31 3.02
N ASP A 64 4.58 -0.20 3.75
CA ASP A 64 3.52 0.20 4.64
C ASP A 64 3.28 -0.86 5.72
N LEU A 65 2.07 -1.04 6.18
CA LEU A 65 1.70 -2.05 7.18
C LEU A 65 1.96 -3.49 6.69
N TYR A 66 1.98 -3.71 5.38
CA TYR A 66 2.30 -5.02 4.79
C TYR A 66 3.78 -5.40 4.86
N ALA A 67 4.68 -4.46 5.20
CA ALA A 67 6.05 -4.78 5.54
C ALA A 67 6.13 -5.70 6.77
N GLY A 68 5.16 -5.58 7.68
CA GLY A 68 5.04 -6.40 8.88
C GLY A 68 6.19 -6.14 9.87
N VAL A 69 6.59 -4.88 9.99
CA VAL A 69 7.57 -4.44 11.00
C VAL A 69 6.81 -4.13 12.26
N GLU A 70 6.83 -5.07 13.21
CA GLU A 70 6.01 -5.01 14.42
C GLU A 70 6.83 -5.32 15.66
N PHE A 71 6.43 -4.72 16.77
CA PHE A 71 7.01 -4.92 18.09
C PHE A 71 5.90 -5.28 19.07
N GLU A 72 6.03 -6.44 19.68
CA GLU A 72 5.06 -6.94 20.66
C GLU A 72 5.14 -6.14 21.96
N ARG A 73 3.98 -5.86 22.53
CA ARG A 73 3.85 -5.22 23.85
C ARG A 73 4.68 -5.93 24.93
N GLY A 74 5.39 -5.14 25.75
CA GLY A 74 6.15 -5.64 26.89
C GLY A 74 7.51 -6.24 26.54
N THR A 75 7.89 -6.27 25.25
CA THR A 75 9.23 -6.72 24.85
C THR A 75 10.28 -5.62 25.05
N PRO A 76 11.57 -5.98 25.28
CA PRO A 76 12.65 -4.99 25.36
C PRO A 76 12.76 -4.13 24.09
N GLN A 77 12.51 -4.70 22.93
CA GLN A 77 12.54 -4.00 21.65
C GLN A 77 11.46 -2.92 21.57
N ALA A 78 10.23 -3.22 22.02
CA ALA A 78 9.15 -2.23 22.09
C ALA A 78 9.50 -1.13 23.08
N ALA A 79 10.04 -1.46 24.26
CA ALA A 79 10.44 -0.49 25.28
C ALA A 79 11.54 0.46 24.74
N ASN A 80 12.56 -0.08 24.08
CA ASN A 80 13.63 0.71 23.47
C ASN A 80 13.09 1.68 22.40
N LEU A 81 12.17 1.21 21.55
CA LEU A 81 11.54 2.06 20.53
C LEU A 81 10.70 3.17 21.16
N ILE A 82 9.91 2.87 22.19
CA ILE A 82 9.12 3.87 22.93
C ILE A 82 10.05 4.95 23.54
N GLN A 83 11.15 4.51 24.16
CA GLN A 83 12.14 5.42 24.71
C GLN A 83 12.80 6.30 23.64
N PHE A 84 13.20 5.71 22.52
CA PHE A 84 13.78 6.44 21.39
C PHE A 84 12.82 7.51 20.85
N VAL A 85 11.53 7.17 20.63
CA VAL A 85 10.51 8.12 20.18
C VAL A 85 10.35 9.27 21.17
N ALA A 86 10.31 8.99 22.47
CA ALA A 86 10.21 10.01 23.50
C ALA A 86 11.43 10.96 23.52
N GLN A 87 12.63 10.40 23.37
CA GLN A 87 13.89 11.17 23.37
C GLN A 87 14.08 12.00 22.08
N SER A 88 13.57 11.51 20.94
CA SER A 88 13.63 12.22 19.65
C SER A 88 12.69 13.43 19.58
N GLY A 89 11.79 13.61 20.54
CA GLY A 89 10.77 14.66 20.49
C GLY A 89 9.64 14.42 19.49
N ALA A 90 9.60 13.26 18.84
CA ALA A 90 8.57 12.93 17.84
C ALA A 90 7.17 12.70 18.46
N GLY A 91 7.12 12.45 19.78
CA GLY A 91 5.88 12.24 20.49
C GLY A 91 6.03 11.29 21.69
N LYS A 92 4.89 10.87 22.22
CA LYS A 92 4.86 9.90 23.34
C LYS A 92 3.98 8.71 22.95
N ILE A 93 4.52 7.52 23.13
CA ILE A 93 3.81 6.25 22.99
C ILE A 93 3.58 5.69 24.41
N ARG A 94 2.41 5.12 24.66
CA ARG A 94 2.11 4.49 25.96
C ARG A 94 2.96 3.24 26.15
N GLN A 95 3.38 2.98 27.39
CA GLN A 95 4.27 1.85 27.73
C GLN A 95 3.68 0.46 27.46
N ASP A 96 2.36 0.37 27.45
CA ASP A 96 1.61 -0.87 27.20
C ASP A 96 1.18 -1.03 25.73
N SER A 97 1.86 -0.35 24.80
CA SER A 97 1.54 -0.42 23.37
C SER A 97 2.23 -1.58 22.67
N GLY A 98 1.48 -2.24 21.76
CA GLY A 98 2.07 -2.92 20.60
C GLY A 98 2.29 -1.91 19.49
N ILE A 99 3.35 -2.05 18.69
CA ILE A 99 3.76 -1.04 17.72
C ILE A 99 3.94 -1.67 16.34
N SER A 100 3.32 -1.05 15.33
CA SER A 100 3.60 -1.32 13.91
C SER A 100 4.22 -0.10 13.26
N ILE A 101 5.26 -0.30 12.47
CA ILE A 101 5.91 0.79 11.72
C ILE A 101 5.31 0.85 10.31
N LYS A 102 4.74 2.01 9.98
CA LYS A 102 4.29 2.38 8.65
C LYS A 102 5.39 3.20 7.97
N ALA A 103 6.12 2.57 7.06
CA ALA A 103 7.14 3.25 6.27
C ALA A 103 6.75 3.27 4.79
N ILE A 104 6.98 4.40 4.13
CA ILE A 104 6.79 4.59 2.70
C ILE A 104 8.11 5.14 2.15
N SER A 105 8.65 4.52 1.09
CA SER A 105 9.87 4.96 0.44
C SER A 105 9.58 5.65 -0.89
N GLU A 106 10.50 6.51 -1.32
CA GLU A 106 10.46 7.10 -2.65
C GLU A 106 10.56 6.01 -3.74
N THR A 107 11.44 5.04 -3.55
CA THR A 107 11.65 3.94 -4.50
C THR A 107 10.38 3.11 -4.70
N GLY A 108 9.74 2.68 -3.61
CA GLY A 108 8.48 1.93 -3.65
C GLY A 108 7.37 2.75 -4.28
N THR A 109 7.29 4.04 -3.92
CA THR A 109 6.29 4.95 -4.49
C THR A 109 6.50 5.16 -5.99
N ARG A 110 7.70 5.45 -6.45
CA ARG A 110 7.98 5.62 -7.89
C ARG A 110 7.59 4.37 -8.67
N ARG A 111 7.93 3.19 -8.16
CA ARG A 111 7.63 1.91 -8.78
C ARG A 111 6.13 1.67 -8.95
N ILE A 112 5.35 1.87 -7.89
CA ILE A 112 3.91 1.61 -7.95
C ILE A 112 3.15 2.66 -8.76
N VAL A 113 3.57 3.92 -8.67
CA VAL A 113 2.93 5.01 -9.42
C VAL A 113 3.20 4.87 -10.92
N ARG A 114 4.44 4.58 -11.34
CA ARG A 114 4.74 4.26 -12.73
C ARG A 114 3.93 3.08 -13.23
N PHE A 115 3.83 2.01 -12.45
CA PHE A 115 2.97 0.87 -12.81
C PHE A 115 1.53 1.31 -13.07
N ALA A 116 0.97 2.18 -12.22
CA ALA A 116 -0.41 2.67 -12.38
C ALA A 116 -0.58 3.49 -13.67
N PHE A 117 0.38 4.37 -14.00
CA PHE A 117 0.35 5.16 -15.22
C PHE A 117 0.56 4.30 -16.48
N ASP A 118 1.51 3.39 -16.46
CA ASP A 118 1.76 2.46 -17.57
C ASP A 118 0.54 1.58 -17.84
N TYR A 119 -0.08 1.07 -16.77
CA TYR A 119 -1.33 0.33 -16.88
C TYR A 119 -2.45 1.19 -17.45
N ALA A 120 -2.60 2.43 -16.99
CA ALA A 120 -3.59 3.36 -17.49
C ALA A 120 -3.42 3.61 -18.98
N ARG A 121 -2.19 3.89 -19.42
CA ARG A 121 -1.85 4.13 -20.83
C ARG A 121 -2.14 2.90 -21.70
N ALA A 122 -1.68 1.71 -21.25
CA ALA A 122 -1.88 0.45 -21.98
C ALA A 122 -3.36 0.05 -22.11
N ASN A 123 -4.22 0.51 -21.19
CA ASN A 123 -5.65 0.17 -21.16
C ASN A 123 -6.57 1.34 -21.56
N GLY A 124 -6.04 2.38 -22.18
CA GLY A 124 -6.81 3.54 -22.67
C GLY A 124 -7.49 4.36 -21.57
N ARG A 125 -7.04 4.23 -20.32
CA ARG A 125 -7.52 5.05 -19.20
C ARG A 125 -6.95 6.46 -19.31
N LYS A 126 -7.74 7.45 -18.90
CA LYS A 126 -7.40 8.87 -19.06
C LYS A 126 -6.96 9.55 -17.77
N LYS A 127 -7.15 8.87 -16.64
CA LYS A 127 -6.93 9.47 -15.33
C LYS A 127 -6.34 8.46 -14.34
N VAL A 128 -5.39 8.94 -13.53
CA VAL A 128 -4.85 8.26 -12.35
C VAL A 128 -5.12 9.15 -11.14
N THR A 129 -5.70 8.57 -10.09
CA THR A 129 -6.01 9.26 -8.84
C THR A 129 -5.14 8.70 -7.71
N GLY A 130 -4.35 9.55 -7.07
CA GLY A 130 -3.58 9.21 -5.87
C GLY A 130 -4.45 9.35 -4.62
N ILE A 131 -4.57 8.28 -3.83
CA ILE A 131 -5.31 8.31 -2.57
C ILE A 131 -4.34 8.29 -1.40
N THR A 132 -4.44 9.28 -0.51
CA THR A 132 -3.48 9.49 0.59
C THR A 132 -4.15 9.91 1.88
N LYS A 133 -3.38 9.91 2.98
CA LYS A 133 -3.72 10.58 4.25
C LYS A 133 -2.64 11.62 4.60
N ALA A 134 -2.11 12.32 3.61
CA ALA A 134 -1.00 13.26 3.75
C ALA A 134 -1.29 14.47 4.65
N ASN A 135 -2.55 14.79 4.91
CA ASN A 135 -2.93 15.83 5.86
C ASN A 135 -2.61 15.47 7.31
N ILE A 136 -2.52 14.18 7.64
CA ILE A 136 -2.15 13.66 8.96
C ILE A 136 -0.73 13.07 8.92
N MET A 137 -0.47 12.16 8.01
CA MET A 137 0.84 11.48 7.88
C MET A 137 1.74 12.24 6.91
N LYS A 138 2.23 13.41 7.36
CA LYS A 138 2.94 14.38 6.52
C LYS A 138 4.27 13.86 5.96
N PHE A 139 4.94 12.94 6.67
CA PHE A 139 6.26 12.43 6.25
C PHE A 139 6.15 11.16 5.41
N SER A 140 5.26 10.24 5.71
CA SER A 140 5.07 9.02 4.92
C SER A 140 4.13 9.24 3.73
N ASP A 141 2.87 9.57 3.96
CA ASP A 141 1.91 9.82 2.89
C ASP A 141 2.21 11.12 2.13
N GLY A 142 2.83 12.10 2.79
CA GLY A 142 3.33 13.30 2.12
C GLY A 142 4.46 12.99 1.14
N LEU A 143 5.37 12.07 1.47
CA LEU A 143 6.39 11.58 0.55
C LEU A 143 5.75 10.85 -0.63
N PHE A 144 4.76 9.97 -0.38
CA PHE A 144 3.99 9.32 -1.44
C PHE A 144 3.39 10.35 -2.39
N LEU A 145 2.70 11.35 -1.86
CA LEU A 145 2.02 12.37 -2.66
C LEU A 145 2.99 13.21 -3.50
N SER A 146 4.07 13.70 -2.91
CA SER A 146 5.08 14.49 -3.63
C SER A 146 5.73 13.67 -4.75
N THR A 147 6.13 12.43 -4.47
CA THR A 147 6.72 11.53 -5.46
C THR A 147 5.73 11.16 -6.56
N ALA A 148 4.45 10.92 -6.22
CA ALA A 148 3.42 10.65 -7.22
C ALA A 148 3.22 11.82 -8.18
N ARG A 149 3.21 13.05 -7.66
CA ARG A 149 3.13 14.28 -8.49
C ARG A 149 4.33 14.47 -9.40
N GLU A 150 5.54 14.07 -8.93
CA GLU A 150 6.73 14.09 -9.79
C GLU A 150 6.63 13.08 -10.93
N VAL A 151 6.26 11.83 -10.63
CA VAL A 151 6.10 10.79 -11.65
C VAL A 151 5.01 11.17 -12.65
N ALA A 152 3.92 11.80 -12.21
CA ALA A 152 2.84 12.24 -13.09
C ALA A 152 3.31 13.18 -14.23
N LYS A 153 4.37 13.96 -14.01
CA LYS A 153 4.97 14.82 -15.03
C LYS A 153 5.58 14.04 -16.21
N GLU A 154 5.91 12.77 -16.01
CA GLU A 154 6.42 11.85 -17.04
C GLU A 154 5.30 11.37 -17.97
N TYR A 155 4.01 11.64 -17.63
CA TYR A 155 2.80 11.15 -18.32
C TYR A 155 1.82 12.28 -18.66
N PRO A 156 2.22 13.24 -19.50
CA PRO A 156 1.38 14.42 -19.82
C PRO A 156 0.07 14.09 -20.53
N ASP A 157 -0.06 12.88 -21.07
CA ASP A 157 -1.25 12.34 -21.74
C ASP A 157 -2.29 11.77 -20.79
N ILE A 158 -1.98 11.66 -19.48
CA ILE A 158 -2.86 11.11 -18.45
C ILE A 158 -3.08 12.14 -17.36
N GLN A 159 -4.33 12.45 -17.06
CA GLN A 159 -4.68 13.36 -15.98
C GLN A 159 -4.28 12.75 -14.64
N PHE A 160 -3.63 13.53 -13.78
CA PHE A 160 -3.38 13.16 -12.37
C PHE A 160 -4.19 14.06 -11.45
N GLU A 161 -4.80 13.45 -10.45
CA GLU A 161 -5.43 14.13 -9.33
C GLU A 161 -5.14 13.39 -8.03
N ASP A 162 -5.31 14.03 -6.89
CA ASP A 162 -5.14 13.40 -5.59
C ASP A 162 -6.29 13.74 -4.64
N TYR A 163 -6.65 12.77 -3.79
CA TYR A 163 -7.68 12.91 -2.77
C TYR A 163 -7.22 12.36 -1.43
N LEU A 164 -7.76 12.93 -0.37
CA LEU A 164 -7.68 12.32 0.95
C LEU A 164 -8.63 11.12 1.01
N VAL A 165 -8.22 10.05 1.69
CA VAL A 165 -8.95 8.78 1.74
C VAL A 165 -10.36 8.91 2.34
N ASP A 166 -10.61 9.94 3.11
CA ASP A 166 -11.85 10.23 3.84
C ASP A 166 -12.63 11.42 3.25
N ALA A 167 -12.25 11.91 2.09
CA ALA A 167 -12.93 13.01 1.40
C ALA A 167 -13.89 12.52 0.31
#